data_30a00aeb9023ecdfa3f71b0963b1dd84
#
_entry.id   30a00aeb9023ecdfa3f71b0963b1dd84
#
_cell.length_a   1.000
_cell.length_b   1.000
_cell.length_c   1.000
_cell.angle_alpha   90.00
_cell.angle_beta   90.00
_cell.angle_gamma   90.00
#
_symmetry.space_group_name_H-M   'P 1'
#
loop_
_entity.id
_entity.type
_entity.pdbx_description
1 polymer ?
#
loop_
_entity_poly.entity_id
_entity_poly.type
_entity_poly.pdbx_seq_one_letter_code
_entity_poly.pdbx_strand_id
1 'polypeptide(L)'
;MRDTASRPALGKAELSELERQAANLPEAVLLDTAARHLGQPGDTLASRLDEAIMLIVPSLDRRLWVLDSVVTLAPLLGLFGTIIGMFHAFHVLAQPGHAPAEVTAGVADALVATAFGIFIAMLGLVGFNALSNQVRLIVHQLESMKMMIVNRTEGIPAGAAAVERLSA
;
A
#
# COMPACT_ATOMS: atom_id res chain seq x y z
N MET A 1 -8.68 8.80 -47.59
CA MET A 1 -9.12 7.47 -47.19
C MET A 1 -7.89 6.67 -46.80
N ARG A 2 -7.57 6.61 -45.52
CA ARG A 2 -6.51 5.76 -44.96
C ARG A 2 -7.15 4.95 -43.87
N ASP A 3 -7.08 3.64 -44.02
CA ASP A 3 -7.56 2.60 -43.12
C ASP A 3 -7.28 2.93 -41.65
N THR A 4 -8.32 3.17 -40.90
CA THR A 4 -8.32 2.94 -39.47
C THR A 4 -8.33 1.44 -39.30
N ALA A 5 -7.14 0.81 -39.39
CA ALA A 5 -6.94 -0.59 -39.12
C ALA A 5 -7.52 -0.86 -37.71
N SER A 6 -8.62 -1.59 -37.68
CA SER A 6 -9.24 -2.18 -36.53
C SER A 6 -8.14 -2.89 -35.72
N ARG A 7 -7.78 -2.35 -34.54
CA ARG A 7 -6.94 -3.08 -33.60
C ARG A 7 -7.67 -4.39 -33.32
N PRO A 8 -7.02 -5.54 -33.49
CA PRO A 8 -7.70 -6.82 -33.29
C PRO A 8 -8.23 -6.90 -31.85
N ALA A 9 -9.42 -7.46 -31.69
CA ALA A 9 -9.98 -7.77 -30.39
C ALA A 9 -8.97 -8.60 -29.59
N LEU A 10 -8.88 -8.33 -28.30
CA LEU A 10 -7.91 -9.01 -27.42
C LEU A 10 -8.11 -10.53 -27.51
N GLY A 11 -7.16 -11.23 -28.11
CA GLY A 11 -7.23 -12.68 -28.28
C GLY A 11 -6.69 -13.42 -27.04
N LYS A 12 -7.19 -14.66 -26.80
CA LYS A 12 -6.68 -15.52 -25.72
C LYS A 12 -5.15 -15.71 -25.76
N ALA A 13 -4.57 -15.78 -26.95
CA ALA A 13 -3.13 -15.96 -27.14
C ALA A 13 -2.33 -14.72 -26.67
N GLU A 14 -2.83 -13.52 -26.93
CA GLU A 14 -2.20 -12.26 -26.50
C GLU A 14 -2.26 -12.12 -24.98
N LEU A 15 -3.40 -12.46 -24.36
CA LEU A 15 -3.55 -12.43 -22.91
C LEU A 15 -2.63 -13.46 -22.21
N SER A 16 -2.52 -14.68 -22.75
CA SER A 16 -1.65 -15.71 -22.16
C SER A 16 -0.17 -15.36 -22.25
N GLU A 17 0.25 -14.64 -23.28
CA GLU A 17 1.63 -14.14 -23.39
C GLU A 17 1.91 -13.01 -22.38
N LEU A 18 0.96 -12.06 -22.21
CA LEU A 18 1.05 -11.00 -21.21
C LEU A 18 1.04 -11.57 -19.78
N GLU A 19 0.20 -12.56 -19.52
CA GLU A 19 0.15 -13.29 -18.24
C GLU A 19 1.50 -13.94 -17.90
N ARG A 20 2.15 -14.58 -18.89
CA ARG A 20 3.45 -15.21 -18.71
C ARG A 20 4.56 -14.19 -18.42
N GLN A 21 4.50 -13.00 -19.01
CA GLN A 21 5.42 -11.90 -18.72
C GLN A 21 5.17 -11.27 -17.35
N ALA A 22 3.93 -11.26 -16.87
CA ALA A 22 3.50 -10.71 -15.60
C ALA A 22 3.46 -11.73 -14.45
N ALA A 23 3.94 -12.96 -14.62
CA ALA A 23 3.69 -14.12 -13.73
C ALA A 23 3.96 -13.89 -12.22
N ASN A 24 4.77 -12.90 -11.85
CA ASN A 24 5.05 -12.53 -10.45
C ASN A 24 4.43 -11.19 -10.03
N LEU A 25 3.57 -10.60 -10.85
CA LEU A 25 2.98 -9.29 -10.63
C LEU A 25 1.47 -9.42 -10.34
N PRO A 26 0.88 -8.48 -9.60
CA PRO A 26 -0.56 -8.45 -9.35
C PRO A 26 -1.41 -8.46 -10.64
N GLU A 27 -0.89 -7.91 -11.73
CA GLU A 27 -1.51 -7.85 -13.04
C GLU A 27 -1.77 -9.24 -13.65
N ALA A 28 -0.96 -10.25 -13.32
CA ALA A 28 -1.14 -11.62 -13.81
C ALA A 28 -2.51 -12.19 -13.44
N VAL A 29 -3.01 -11.90 -12.25
CA VAL A 29 -4.31 -12.37 -11.77
C VAL A 29 -5.44 -11.75 -12.59
N LEU A 30 -5.32 -10.45 -12.95
CA LEU A 30 -6.28 -9.81 -13.82
C LEU A 30 -6.28 -10.41 -15.23
N LEU A 31 -5.11 -10.66 -15.78
CA LEU A 31 -4.96 -11.22 -17.12
C LEU A 31 -5.52 -12.65 -17.20
N ASP A 32 -5.23 -13.49 -16.18
CA ASP A 32 -5.80 -14.84 -16.06
C ASP A 32 -7.33 -14.78 -15.95
N THR A 33 -7.86 -13.89 -15.09
CA THR A 33 -9.31 -13.71 -14.94
C THR A 33 -9.94 -13.26 -16.26
N ALA A 34 -9.32 -12.30 -16.97
CA ALA A 34 -9.78 -11.86 -18.27
C ALA A 34 -9.77 -12.99 -19.30
N ALA A 35 -8.69 -13.80 -19.36
CA ALA A 35 -8.55 -14.92 -20.27
C ALA A 35 -9.64 -16.00 -20.07
N ARG A 36 -10.01 -16.27 -18.83
CA ARG A 36 -11.05 -17.26 -18.47
C ARG A 36 -12.47 -16.79 -18.82
N HIS A 37 -12.71 -15.48 -18.80
CA HIS A 37 -14.05 -14.91 -19.00
C HIS A 37 -14.20 -14.16 -20.35
N LEU A 38 -13.26 -14.34 -21.29
CA LEU A 38 -13.36 -13.83 -22.64
C LEU A 38 -14.61 -14.37 -23.34
N GLY A 39 -15.40 -13.46 -23.92
CA GLY A 39 -16.65 -13.79 -24.61
C GLY A 39 -17.90 -13.69 -23.74
N GLN A 40 -17.78 -13.30 -22.48
CA GLN A 40 -18.91 -12.89 -21.65
C GLN A 40 -19.30 -11.43 -21.92
N PRO A 41 -20.55 -11.01 -21.60
CA PRO A 41 -20.95 -9.61 -21.66
C PRO A 41 -19.99 -8.73 -20.87
N GLY A 42 -19.73 -7.50 -21.36
CA GLY A 42 -18.76 -6.58 -20.75
C GLY A 42 -19.01 -6.30 -19.29
N ASP A 43 -20.26 -6.13 -18.86
CA ASP A 43 -20.65 -5.93 -17.47
C ASP A 43 -20.25 -7.12 -16.57
N THR A 44 -20.41 -8.35 -17.09
CA THR A 44 -20.04 -9.56 -16.34
C THR A 44 -18.52 -9.67 -16.23
N LEU A 45 -17.80 -9.39 -17.31
CA LEU A 45 -16.34 -9.36 -17.30
C LEU A 45 -15.81 -8.30 -16.32
N ALA A 46 -16.37 -7.08 -16.38
CA ALA A 46 -16.02 -5.99 -15.45
C ALA A 46 -16.20 -6.41 -14.00
N SER A 47 -17.33 -7.02 -13.65
CA SER A 47 -17.61 -7.50 -12.29
C SER A 47 -16.62 -8.59 -11.82
N ARG A 48 -16.21 -9.51 -12.72
CA ARG A 48 -15.20 -10.53 -12.39
C ARG A 48 -13.81 -9.95 -12.18
N LEU A 49 -13.45 -8.93 -12.94
CA LEU A 49 -12.19 -8.22 -12.76
C LEU A 49 -12.18 -7.39 -11.48
N ASP A 50 -13.32 -6.79 -11.10
CA ASP A 50 -13.45 -6.11 -9.79
C ASP A 50 -13.29 -7.07 -8.63
N GLU A 51 -13.90 -8.23 -8.70
CA GLU A 51 -13.73 -9.30 -7.70
C GLU A 51 -12.25 -9.70 -7.58
N ALA A 52 -11.55 -9.87 -8.69
CA ALA A 52 -10.13 -10.20 -8.69
C ALA A 52 -9.28 -9.09 -8.06
N ILE A 53 -9.54 -7.81 -8.35
CA ILE A 53 -8.86 -6.68 -7.72
C ILE A 53 -9.11 -6.69 -6.22
N MET A 54 -10.35 -6.84 -5.77
CA MET A 54 -10.70 -6.87 -4.35
C MET A 54 -10.00 -8.01 -3.58
N LEU A 55 -9.71 -9.13 -4.22
CA LEU A 55 -8.97 -10.23 -3.60
C LEU A 55 -7.46 -9.96 -3.50
N ILE A 56 -6.90 -9.15 -4.39
CA ILE A 56 -5.46 -8.82 -4.41
C ILE A 56 -5.13 -7.74 -3.38
N VAL A 57 -5.96 -6.70 -3.23
CA VAL A 57 -5.70 -5.52 -2.39
C VAL A 57 -5.30 -5.90 -0.96
N PRO A 58 -6.00 -6.80 -0.23
CA PRO A 58 -5.61 -7.18 1.13
C PRO A 58 -4.23 -7.82 1.22
N SER A 59 -3.77 -8.49 0.15
CA SER A 59 -2.44 -9.11 0.11
C SER A 59 -1.32 -8.07 -0.01
N LEU A 60 -1.59 -6.96 -0.70
CA LEU A 60 -0.67 -5.84 -0.84
C LEU A 60 -0.55 -5.05 0.46
N ASP A 61 -1.67 -4.85 1.17
CA ASP A 61 -1.72 -4.12 2.44
C ASP A 61 -1.23 -4.92 3.65
N ARG A 62 -1.13 -6.23 3.53
CA ARG A 62 -0.92 -7.15 4.66
C ARG A 62 0.29 -6.84 5.54
N ARG A 63 1.33 -6.21 4.99
CA ARG A 63 2.56 -5.86 5.74
C ARG A 63 2.58 -4.43 6.21
N LEU A 64 1.71 -3.58 5.71
CA LEU A 64 1.67 -2.17 6.07
C LEU A 64 1.18 -1.95 7.49
N TRP A 65 0.29 -2.81 7.99
CA TRP A 65 -0.20 -2.68 9.34
C TRP A 65 0.88 -2.84 10.42
N VAL A 66 1.90 -3.66 10.17
CA VAL A 66 3.03 -3.80 11.10
C VAL A 66 3.79 -2.48 11.19
N LEU A 67 4.03 -1.83 10.05
CA LEU A 67 4.73 -0.56 10.00
C LEU A 67 3.90 0.57 10.65
N ASP A 68 2.59 0.60 10.42
CA ASP A 68 1.65 1.51 11.06
C ASP A 68 1.65 1.32 12.59
N SER A 69 1.66 0.06 13.06
CA SER A 69 1.79 -0.26 14.48
C SER A 69 3.10 0.25 15.07
N VAL A 70 4.23 0.13 14.37
CA VAL A 70 5.53 0.65 14.82
C VAL A 70 5.50 2.17 14.94
N VAL A 71 4.91 2.87 13.95
CA VAL A 71 4.77 4.34 13.96
C VAL A 71 4.02 4.83 15.20
N THR A 72 2.96 4.12 15.58
CA THR A 72 2.13 4.51 16.74
C THR A 72 2.71 4.05 18.07
N LEU A 73 3.29 2.85 18.13
CA LEU A 73 3.82 2.29 19.38
C LEU A 73 5.20 2.85 19.78
N ALA A 74 6.04 3.22 18.82
CA ALA A 74 7.39 3.67 19.13
C ALA A 74 7.43 4.92 20.04
N PRO A 75 6.64 5.99 19.81
CA PRO A 75 6.57 7.13 20.72
C PRO A 75 6.02 6.75 22.10
N LEU A 76 5.05 5.85 22.16
CA LEU A 76 4.48 5.37 23.43
C LEU A 76 5.49 4.58 24.24
N LEU A 77 6.32 3.76 23.58
CA LEU A 77 7.44 3.07 24.23
C LEU A 77 8.51 4.05 24.71
N GLY A 78 8.78 5.11 23.94
CA GLY A 78 9.66 6.20 24.37
C GLY A 78 9.13 6.91 25.61
N LEU A 79 7.84 7.24 25.64
CA LEU A 79 7.16 7.82 26.80
C LEU A 79 7.20 6.86 28.00
N PHE A 80 6.96 5.58 27.80
CA PHE A 80 7.08 4.57 28.83
C PHE A 80 8.50 4.54 29.40
N GLY A 81 9.52 4.68 28.56
CA GLY A 81 10.92 4.81 28.98
C GLY A 81 11.16 6.00 29.91
N THR A 82 10.52 7.17 29.68
CA THR A 82 10.63 8.30 30.59
C THR A 82 9.97 8.02 31.93
N ILE A 83 8.83 7.36 31.97
CA ILE A 83 8.15 7.00 33.22
C ILE A 83 9.05 6.10 34.06
N ILE A 84 9.64 5.08 33.46
CA ILE A 84 10.58 4.17 34.16
C ILE A 84 11.85 4.89 34.60
N GLY A 85 12.45 5.70 33.73
CA GLY A 85 13.67 6.45 34.05
C GLY A 85 13.46 7.45 35.19
N MET A 86 12.36 8.20 35.14
CA MET A 86 11.98 9.12 36.24
C MET A 86 11.70 8.39 37.57
N PHE A 87 11.01 7.25 37.50
CA PHE A 87 10.77 6.42 38.67
C PHE A 87 12.10 6.00 39.33
N HIS A 88 13.07 5.52 38.56
CA HIS A 88 14.39 5.18 39.06
C HIS A 88 15.14 6.38 39.64
N ALA A 89 15.13 7.53 38.97
CA ALA A 89 15.77 8.75 39.42
C ALA A 89 15.23 9.20 40.80
N PHE A 90 13.90 9.21 40.96
CA PHE A 90 13.28 9.55 42.26
C PHE A 90 13.49 8.49 43.34
N HIS A 91 13.56 7.21 42.95
CA HIS A 91 13.88 6.14 43.91
C HIS A 91 15.29 6.30 44.49
N VAL A 92 16.27 6.66 43.66
CA VAL A 92 17.66 6.96 44.12
C VAL A 92 17.67 8.19 45.01
N LEU A 93 16.94 9.26 44.66
CA LEU A 93 16.88 10.49 45.47
C LEU A 93 16.32 10.25 46.89
N ALA A 94 15.42 9.28 47.03
CA ALA A 94 14.82 8.95 48.34
C ALA A 94 15.78 8.22 49.28
N GLN A 95 16.97 7.78 48.86
CA GLN A 95 17.95 7.06 49.69
C GLN A 95 18.97 8.03 50.25
N PRO A 96 19.35 7.93 51.55
CA PRO A 96 20.36 8.79 52.15
C PRO A 96 21.75 8.57 51.53
N GLY A 97 22.46 9.66 51.23
CA GLY A 97 23.86 9.62 50.80
C GLY A 97 24.10 9.59 49.28
N HIS A 98 23.06 9.66 48.43
CA HIS A 98 23.22 9.73 46.97
C HIS A 98 23.46 11.16 46.48
N ALA A 99 24.30 11.27 45.44
CA ALA A 99 24.64 12.55 44.84
C ALA A 99 23.53 13.04 43.88
N PRO A 100 23.22 14.35 43.87
CA PRO A 100 22.26 14.93 42.87
C PRO A 100 22.61 14.61 41.43
N ALA A 101 23.86 14.33 41.12
CA ALA A 101 24.32 13.97 39.78
C ALA A 101 23.73 12.66 39.28
N GLU A 102 23.47 11.67 40.11
CA GLU A 102 22.87 10.39 39.75
C GLU A 102 21.39 10.57 39.30
N VAL A 103 20.66 11.44 39.99
CA VAL A 103 19.29 11.79 39.64
C VAL A 103 19.23 12.48 38.28
N THR A 104 20.15 13.42 38.05
CA THR A 104 20.24 14.15 36.76
C THR A 104 20.57 13.21 35.62
N ALA A 105 21.44 12.23 35.81
CA ALA A 105 21.78 11.22 34.83
C ALA A 105 20.53 10.37 34.48
N GLY A 106 19.78 9.88 35.48
CA GLY A 106 18.56 9.11 35.26
C GLY A 106 17.46 9.88 34.48
N VAL A 107 17.34 11.19 34.75
CA VAL A 107 16.44 12.06 33.97
C VAL A 107 16.92 12.22 32.53
N ALA A 108 18.23 12.40 32.31
CA ALA A 108 18.79 12.51 30.98
C ALA A 108 18.55 11.24 30.16
N ASP A 109 18.79 10.06 30.76
CA ASP A 109 18.54 8.77 30.09
C ASP A 109 17.06 8.58 29.74
N ALA A 110 16.15 9.01 30.62
CA ALA A 110 14.72 9.00 30.35
C ALA A 110 14.36 9.85 29.13
N LEU A 111 14.88 11.06 29.00
CA LEU A 111 14.65 11.93 27.86
C LEU A 111 15.18 11.35 26.53
N VAL A 112 16.35 10.70 26.61
CA VAL A 112 16.94 10.00 25.46
C VAL A 112 16.02 8.87 24.96
N ALA A 113 15.39 8.12 25.88
CA ALA A 113 14.44 7.07 25.49
C ALA A 113 13.26 7.63 24.65
N THR A 114 12.69 8.77 25.06
CA THR A 114 11.63 9.41 24.27
C THR A 114 12.13 9.92 22.92
N ALA A 115 13.32 10.51 22.87
CA ALA A 115 13.91 10.99 21.62
C ALA A 115 14.09 9.84 20.61
N PHE A 116 14.56 8.67 21.06
CA PHE A 116 14.66 7.48 20.21
C PHE A 116 13.29 6.95 19.79
N GLY A 117 12.30 6.92 20.67
CA GLY A 117 10.94 6.52 20.33
C GLY A 117 10.34 7.37 19.20
N ILE A 118 10.49 8.69 19.29
CA ILE A 118 10.02 9.63 18.27
C ILE A 118 10.83 9.47 16.96
N PHE A 119 12.14 9.30 17.06
CA PHE A 119 12.99 9.11 15.88
C PHE A 119 12.61 7.85 15.08
N ILE A 120 12.39 6.72 15.78
CA ILE A 120 11.92 5.47 15.14
C ILE A 120 10.56 5.67 14.47
N ALA A 121 9.64 6.38 15.15
CA ALA A 121 8.32 6.68 14.57
C ALA A 121 8.43 7.52 13.30
N MET A 122 9.29 8.52 13.25
CA MET A 122 9.51 9.35 12.06
C MET A 122 10.02 8.51 10.87
N LEU A 123 11.00 7.64 11.10
CA LEU A 123 11.51 6.74 10.06
C LEU A 123 10.43 5.75 9.59
N GLY A 124 9.67 5.18 10.54
CA GLY A 124 8.54 4.31 10.25
C GLY A 124 7.47 5.00 9.42
N LEU A 125 7.14 6.25 9.72
CA LEU A 125 6.14 7.04 9.00
C LEU A 125 6.55 7.32 7.55
N VAL A 126 7.82 7.65 7.32
CA VAL A 126 8.35 7.84 5.96
C VAL A 126 8.23 6.55 5.16
N GLY A 127 8.64 5.42 5.74
CA GLY A 127 8.52 4.11 5.10
C GLY A 127 7.07 3.71 4.84
N PHE A 128 6.18 3.90 5.82
CA PHE A 128 4.75 3.63 5.69
C PHE A 128 4.11 4.45 4.56
N ASN A 129 4.36 5.75 4.52
CA ASN A 129 3.83 6.62 3.47
C ASN A 129 4.33 6.24 2.07
N ALA A 130 5.61 5.90 1.94
CA ALA A 130 6.19 5.47 0.67
C ALA A 130 5.54 4.18 0.16
N LEU A 131 5.41 3.16 1.02
CA LEU A 131 4.82 1.88 0.66
C LEU A 131 3.31 1.99 0.40
N SER A 132 2.56 2.73 1.23
CA SER A 132 1.13 2.97 1.02
C SER A 132 0.86 3.70 -0.29
N ASN A 133 1.74 4.62 -0.68
CA ASN A 133 1.63 5.28 -1.97
C ASN A 133 1.87 4.31 -3.13
N GLN A 134 2.84 3.39 -3.00
CA GLN A 134 3.08 2.36 -4.03
C GLN A 134 1.87 1.43 -4.18
N VAL A 135 1.28 0.96 -3.08
CA VAL A 135 0.06 0.13 -3.13
C VAL A 135 -1.07 0.85 -3.85
N ARG A 136 -1.28 2.13 -3.53
CA ARG A 136 -2.30 2.96 -4.20
C ARG A 136 -2.07 3.07 -5.72
N LEU A 137 -0.82 3.26 -6.13
CA LEU A 137 -0.46 3.31 -7.56
C LEU A 137 -0.73 1.98 -8.26
N ILE A 138 -0.39 0.84 -7.62
CA ILE A 138 -0.66 -0.49 -8.17
C ILE A 138 -2.18 -0.69 -8.33
N VAL A 139 -2.98 -0.38 -7.32
CA VAL A 139 -4.44 -0.50 -7.41
C VAL A 139 -5.00 0.35 -8.55
N HIS A 140 -4.55 1.59 -8.69
CA HIS A 140 -4.95 2.46 -9.79
C HIS A 140 -4.54 1.92 -11.17
N GLN A 141 -3.37 1.30 -11.28
CA GLN A 141 -2.93 0.63 -12.51
C GLN A 141 -3.81 -0.57 -12.84
N LEU A 142 -4.20 -1.39 -11.85
CA LEU A 142 -5.11 -2.52 -12.03
C LEU A 142 -6.50 -2.07 -12.50
N GLU A 143 -7.05 -1.00 -11.92
CA GLU A 143 -8.31 -0.41 -12.36
C GLU A 143 -8.24 0.12 -13.80
N SER A 144 -7.14 0.79 -14.15
CA SER A 144 -6.91 1.27 -15.51
C SER A 144 -6.80 0.12 -16.51
N MET A 145 -6.11 -0.96 -16.13
CA MET A 145 -5.99 -2.17 -16.94
C MET A 145 -7.35 -2.86 -17.12
N LYS A 146 -8.16 -2.97 -16.06
CA LYS A 146 -9.53 -3.47 -16.15
C LYS A 146 -10.33 -2.72 -17.21
N MET A 147 -10.33 -1.38 -17.13
CA MET A 147 -11.04 -0.55 -18.12
C MET A 147 -10.56 -0.79 -19.54
N MET A 148 -9.25 -0.92 -19.76
CA MET A 148 -8.70 -1.20 -21.08
C MET A 148 -9.14 -2.57 -21.62
N ILE A 149 -9.17 -3.59 -20.77
CA ILE A 149 -9.60 -4.94 -21.14
C ILE A 149 -11.09 -4.93 -21.54
N VAL A 150 -11.96 -4.35 -20.72
CA VAL A 150 -13.40 -4.29 -20.96
C VAL A 150 -13.69 -3.53 -22.26
N ASN A 151 -13.14 -2.34 -22.43
CA ASN A 151 -13.35 -1.52 -23.63
C ASN A 151 -12.88 -2.23 -24.90
N ARG A 152 -11.78 -2.98 -24.85
CA ARG A 152 -11.28 -3.75 -26.01
C ARG A 152 -12.18 -4.95 -26.34
N THR A 153 -12.78 -5.59 -25.36
CA THR A 153 -13.72 -6.70 -25.60
C THR A 153 -15.04 -6.23 -26.16
N GLU A 154 -15.49 -5.02 -25.83
CA GLU A 154 -16.70 -4.41 -26.37
C GLU A 154 -16.49 -3.68 -27.71
N GLY A 155 -15.25 -3.63 -28.22
CA GLY A 155 -14.93 -2.94 -29.47
C GLY A 155 -14.97 -1.41 -29.36
N ILE A 156 -14.99 -0.85 -28.15
CA ILE A 156 -14.99 0.59 -27.91
C ILE A 156 -13.57 1.13 -28.10
N PRO A 157 -13.33 2.13 -28.98
CA PRO A 157 -11.99 2.67 -29.19
C PRO A 157 -11.48 3.35 -27.92
N ALA A 158 -10.22 3.10 -27.59
CA ALA A 158 -9.55 3.73 -26.44
C ALA A 158 -9.58 5.26 -26.58
N GLY A 159 -10.34 5.94 -25.74
CA GLY A 159 -10.52 7.39 -25.76
C GLY A 159 -11.97 7.86 -25.84
N ALA A 160 -12.90 7.07 -26.38
CA ALA A 160 -14.31 7.46 -26.47
C ALA A 160 -14.96 7.62 -25.07
N ALA A 161 -14.64 6.72 -24.14
CA ALA A 161 -15.15 6.75 -22.76
C ALA A 161 -14.62 7.91 -21.92
N ALA A 162 -13.46 8.48 -22.26
CA ALA A 162 -12.91 9.65 -21.57
C ALA A 162 -13.59 10.96 -22.00
N VAL A 163 -14.00 11.05 -23.25
CA VAL A 163 -14.65 12.24 -23.81
C VAL A 163 -16.10 12.37 -23.30
N GLU A 164 -16.80 11.27 -23.16
CA GLU A 164 -18.20 11.25 -22.69
C GLU A 164 -18.34 11.70 -21.23
N ARG A 165 -17.37 11.39 -20.36
CA ARG A 165 -17.34 11.84 -18.97
C ARG A 165 -16.97 13.32 -18.78
N LEU A 166 -16.33 13.94 -19.77
CA LEU A 166 -15.97 15.37 -19.72
C LEU A 166 -17.09 16.25 -20.28
N SER A 167 -18.12 15.64 -20.91
CA SER A 167 -19.26 16.35 -21.51
C SER A 167 -20.57 16.22 -20.70
N ALA A 168 -20.56 15.47 -19.59
CA ALA A 168 -21.67 15.34 -18.64
C ALA A 168 -21.38 16.09 -17.35
#